data_2d15de8ced2745ad326135de8bb6c9b2
#
_entry.id   2d15de8ced2745ad326135de8bb6c9b2
#
_cell.length_a   1.000
_cell.length_b   1.000
_cell.length_c   1.000
_cell.angle_alpha   90.00
_cell.angle_beta   90.00
_cell.angle_gamma   90.00
#
_symmetry.space_group_name_H-M   'P 1'
#
loop_
_entity.id
_entity.type
_entity.pdbx_description
1 polymer ?
#
loop_
_entity_poly.entity_id
_entity_poly.type
_entity_poly.pdbx_seq_one_letter_code
_entity_poly.pdbx_strand_id
1 'polypeptide(L)'
;EVTSILKYKNGMKGVFSTSTGETPGVNRLEIATDYGLVIYENNCLTWKKLSETSTSFIRNSQTLFEKPLVETLQFEFPNEEDQHIEHNRILQNFTNFLLGKEDLYVPGDQGLNSVELINTMILSGLDKKEIELPLNEEEYENKLRKMIGNN
;
A
#
# COMPACT_ATOMS: atom_id res chain seq x y z
N GLU A 1 -6.49 15.25 -3.21
CA GLU A 1 -5.36 14.95 -2.31
C GLU A 1 -5.87 14.24 -1.07
N VAL A 2 -5.21 13.16 -0.69
CA VAL A 2 -5.48 12.38 0.53
C VAL A 2 -4.17 12.06 1.22
N THR A 3 -4.13 12.28 2.54
CA THR A 3 -3.05 11.76 3.39
C THR A 3 -3.69 11.07 4.59
N SER A 4 -3.32 9.81 4.82
CA SER A 4 -3.89 8.99 5.89
C SER A 4 -2.80 8.27 6.68
N ILE A 5 -3.04 8.10 7.98
CA ILE A 5 -2.23 7.28 8.88
C ILE A 5 -3.01 6.02 9.19
N LEU A 6 -2.41 4.87 8.86
CA LEU A 6 -2.98 3.55 9.11
C LEU A 6 -2.33 2.94 10.35
N LYS A 7 -3.15 2.43 11.26
CA LYS A 7 -2.71 1.74 12.47
C LYS A 7 -3.19 0.30 12.42
N TYR A 8 -2.30 -0.63 12.65
CA TYR A 8 -2.60 -2.06 12.64
C TYR A 8 -2.57 -2.63 14.07
N LYS A 9 -3.39 -3.64 14.33
CA LYS A 9 -3.48 -4.29 15.66
C LYS A 9 -2.15 -4.89 16.14
N ASN A 10 -1.27 -5.26 15.21
CA ASN A 10 0.07 -5.78 15.52
C ASN A 10 1.11 -4.69 15.81
N GLY A 11 0.70 -3.41 15.87
CA GLY A 11 1.58 -2.26 16.12
C GLY A 11 2.24 -1.66 14.88
N MET A 12 2.07 -2.28 13.71
CA MET A 12 2.54 -1.68 12.46
C MET A 12 1.82 -0.36 12.19
N LYS A 13 2.50 0.57 11.53
CA LYS A 13 1.92 1.83 11.06
C LYS A 13 2.21 2.00 9.58
N GLY A 14 1.26 2.58 8.87
CA GLY A 14 1.42 2.98 7.48
C GLY A 14 1.06 4.44 7.28
N VAL A 15 1.65 5.05 6.29
CA VAL A 15 1.26 6.37 5.78
C VAL A 15 0.93 6.20 4.32
N PHE A 16 -0.25 6.63 3.93
CA PHE A 16 -0.67 6.67 2.54
C PHE A 16 -0.88 8.12 2.15
N SER A 17 -0.25 8.55 1.06
CA SER A 17 -0.43 9.90 0.51
C SER A 17 -0.60 9.77 -0.99
N THR A 18 -1.59 10.48 -1.53
CA THR A 18 -1.84 10.55 -2.97
C THR A 18 -2.40 11.91 -3.35
N SER A 19 -2.00 12.39 -4.52
CA SER A 19 -2.48 13.64 -5.08
C SER A 19 -2.57 13.52 -6.60
N THR A 20 -3.61 14.09 -7.19
CA THR A 20 -3.73 14.26 -8.65
C THR A 20 -3.18 15.61 -9.11
N GLY A 21 -2.74 16.46 -8.19
CA GLY A 21 -2.22 17.79 -8.46
C GLY A 21 -0.69 17.88 -8.48
N GLU A 22 0.02 16.77 -8.29
CA GLU A 22 1.48 16.75 -8.30
C GLU A 22 2.04 16.39 -9.69
N THR A 23 3.00 17.17 -10.16
CA THR A 23 3.69 16.95 -11.44
C THR A 23 5.17 17.30 -11.31
N PRO A 24 6.11 16.36 -11.61
CA PRO A 24 5.86 14.94 -11.83
C PRO A 24 5.42 14.24 -10.55
N GLY A 25 4.49 13.29 -10.68
CA GLY A 25 4.05 12.46 -9.56
C GLY A 25 5.12 11.44 -9.14
N VAL A 26 5.00 10.95 -7.92
CA VAL A 26 5.85 9.88 -7.38
C VAL A 26 4.99 8.66 -7.08
N ASN A 27 5.37 7.50 -7.64
CA ASN A 27 4.79 6.21 -7.25
C ASN A 27 5.86 5.43 -6.49
N ARG A 28 5.77 5.44 -5.15
CA ARG A 28 6.76 4.85 -4.26
C ARG A 28 6.08 4.03 -3.17
N LEU A 29 6.54 2.81 -3.01
CA LEU A 29 6.21 1.95 -1.87
C LEU A 29 7.48 1.76 -1.03
N GLU A 30 7.37 1.99 0.27
CA GLU A 30 8.44 1.79 1.22
C GLU A 30 7.95 0.92 2.39
N ILE A 31 8.68 -0.16 2.69
CA ILE A 31 8.36 -1.08 3.78
C ILE A 31 9.58 -1.21 4.69
N ALA A 32 9.49 -0.62 5.88
CA ALA A 32 10.49 -0.78 6.93
C ALA A 32 10.16 -2.01 7.77
N THR A 33 11.17 -2.86 7.99
CA THR A 33 11.08 -4.09 8.78
C THR A 33 12.25 -4.16 9.76
N ASP A 34 12.22 -5.14 10.66
CA ASP A 34 13.34 -5.40 11.56
C ASP A 34 14.62 -5.87 10.82
N TYR A 35 14.49 -6.33 9.58
CA TYR A 35 15.59 -6.80 8.72
C TYR A 35 16.08 -5.76 7.70
N GLY A 36 15.56 -4.55 7.74
CA GLY A 36 15.94 -3.47 6.85
C GLY A 36 14.78 -2.80 6.15
N LEU A 37 15.05 -2.17 5.01
CA LEU A 37 14.15 -1.32 4.28
C LEU A 37 14.02 -1.79 2.83
N VAL A 38 12.80 -2.04 2.38
CA VAL A 38 12.48 -2.32 0.98
C VAL A 38 11.82 -1.09 0.37
N ILE A 39 12.30 -0.68 -0.79
CA ILE A 39 11.78 0.46 -1.55
C ILE A 39 11.48 -0.03 -2.97
N TYR A 40 10.27 0.24 -3.44
CA TYR A 40 9.91 0.07 -4.85
C TYR A 40 9.57 1.43 -5.46
N GLU A 41 10.31 1.82 -6.47
CA GLU A 41 10.15 3.08 -7.18
C GLU A 41 10.77 2.98 -8.58
N ASN A 42 10.13 3.57 -9.60
CA ASN A 42 10.62 3.61 -10.98
C ASN A 42 11.03 2.23 -11.53
N ASN A 43 10.20 1.21 -11.34
CA ASN A 43 10.46 -0.18 -11.73
C ASN A 43 11.76 -0.77 -11.16
N CYS A 44 12.24 -0.22 -10.07
CA CYS A 44 13.40 -0.72 -9.33
C CYS A 44 13.00 -1.07 -7.90
N LEU A 45 13.31 -2.28 -7.46
CA LEU A 45 13.20 -2.69 -6.08
C LEU A 45 14.59 -2.62 -5.43
N THR A 46 14.72 -1.77 -4.43
CA THR A 46 15.93 -1.63 -3.62
C THR A 46 15.69 -2.24 -2.25
N TRP A 47 16.49 -3.23 -1.87
CA TRP A 47 16.49 -3.78 -0.53
C TRP A 47 17.78 -3.39 0.20
N LYS A 48 17.62 -2.55 1.24
CA LYS A 48 18.67 -2.20 2.19
C LYS A 48 18.61 -3.19 3.36
N LYS A 49 19.30 -4.32 3.21
CA LYS A 49 19.31 -5.43 4.15
C LYS A 49 20.29 -5.17 5.28
N LEU A 50 19.84 -5.33 6.51
CA LEU A 50 20.69 -5.25 7.69
C LEU A 50 21.44 -6.57 7.91
N SER A 51 22.66 -6.51 8.44
CA SER A 51 23.43 -7.69 8.84
C SER A 51 22.88 -8.38 10.09
N GLU A 52 22.15 -7.64 10.92
CA GLU A 52 21.40 -8.11 12.07
C GLU A 52 20.07 -7.36 12.14
N THR A 53 19.15 -7.79 13.00
CA THR A 53 17.88 -7.08 13.17
C THR A 53 18.09 -5.70 13.77
N SER A 54 17.26 -4.72 13.39
CA SER A 54 17.29 -3.37 13.96
C SER A 54 17.09 -3.40 15.49
N THR A 55 16.23 -4.29 15.97
CA THR A 55 16.00 -4.51 17.40
C THR A 55 17.28 -4.99 18.12
N SER A 56 18.03 -5.93 17.51
CA SER A 56 19.30 -6.41 18.05
C SER A 56 20.34 -5.30 18.05
N PHE A 57 20.50 -4.61 16.92
CA PHE A 57 21.42 -3.50 16.79
C PHE A 57 21.19 -2.41 17.84
N ILE A 58 19.94 -1.96 18.01
CA ILE A 58 19.58 -0.91 18.99
C ILE A 58 19.91 -1.34 20.43
N ARG A 59 19.70 -2.62 20.78
CA ARG A 59 20.02 -3.14 22.11
C ARG A 59 21.52 -3.21 22.40
N ASN A 60 22.31 -3.54 21.37
CA ASN A 60 23.74 -3.85 21.52
C ASN A 60 24.65 -2.66 21.20
N SER A 61 24.11 -1.62 20.56
CA SER A 61 24.86 -0.42 20.18
C SER A 61 25.50 0.25 21.41
N GLN A 62 26.78 0.52 21.30
CA GLN A 62 27.58 1.13 22.37
C GLN A 62 27.55 2.67 22.34
N THR A 63 27.12 3.23 21.22
CA THR A 63 27.07 4.68 21.02
C THR A 63 25.79 5.12 20.32
N LEU A 64 25.36 6.37 20.57
CA LEU A 64 24.16 6.94 19.96
C LEU A 64 24.25 7.15 18.44
N PHE A 65 25.46 7.17 17.89
CA PHE A 65 25.71 7.48 16.47
C PHE A 65 26.28 6.29 15.69
N GLU A 66 26.28 5.12 16.29
CA GLU A 66 26.66 3.88 15.61
C GLU A 66 25.69 3.60 14.46
N LYS A 67 26.22 3.10 13.35
CA LYS A 67 25.41 2.75 12.18
C LYS A 67 25.48 1.25 11.93
N PRO A 68 24.35 0.60 11.66
CA PRO A 68 24.33 -0.81 11.30
C PRO A 68 25.03 -1.03 9.95
N LEU A 69 25.58 -2.22 9.76
CA LEU A 69 26.05 -2.64 8.45
C LEU A 69 24.85 -2.91 7.54
N VAL A 70 24.89 -2.31 6.36
CA VAL A 70 23.82 -2.38 5.37
C VAL A 70 24.37 -2.93 4.06
N GLU A 71 23.79 -4.01 3.57
CA GLU A 71 23.96 -4.51 2.21
C GLU A 71 22.83 -3.93 1.35
N THR A 72 23.16 -3.34 0.20
CA THR A 72 22.17 -2.82 -0.73
C THR A 72 22.06 -3.72 -1.95
N LEU A 73 20.90 -4.30 -2.15
CA LEU A 73 20.54 -5.11 -3.31
C LEU A 73 19.53 -4.34 -4.17
N GLN A 74 19.75 -4.35 -5.50
CA GLN A 74 18.85 -3.69 -6.44
C GLN A 74 18.40 -4.67 -7.51
N PHE A 75 17.12 -4.63 -7.83
CA PHE A 75 16.48 -5.46 -8.85
C PHE A 75 15.71 -4.53 -9.77
N GLU A 76 16.17 -4.41 -11.01
CA GLU A 76 15.51 -3.62 -12.04
C GLU A 76 14.51 -4.49 -12.80
N PHE A 77 13.33 -3.96 -13.04
CA PHE A 77 12.31 -4.59 -13.86
C PHE A 77 12.22 -3.84 -15.20
N PRO A 78 12.10 -4.55 -16.32
CA PRO A 78 11.99 -3.90 -17.61
C PRO A 78 10.73 -3.02 -17.64
N ASN A 79 10.87 -1.83 -18.23
CA ASN A 79 9.71 -1.03 -18.60
C ASN A 79 8.97 -1.75 -19.73
N GLU A 80 7.75 -2.15 -19.49
CA GLU A 80 6.90 -2.71 -20.53
C GLU A 80 6.37 -1.55 -21.38
N GLU A 81 6.63 -1.57 -22.69
CA GLU A 81 6.22 -0.50 -23.61
C GLU A 81 4.70 -0.42 -23.78
N ASP A 82 3.99 -1.51 -23.56
CA ASP A 82 2.52 -1.56 -23.62
C ASP A 82 1.90 -1.08 -22.31
N GLN A 83 1.30 0.10 -22.32
CA GLN A 83 0.60 0.69 -21.17
C GLN A 83 -0.61 -0.14 -20.68
N HIS A 84 -1.07 -1.10 -21.45
CA HIS A 84 -2.25 -1.93 -21.14
C HIS A 84 -1.90 -3.37 -20.77
N ILE A 85 -0.63 -3.73 -20.72
CA ILE A 85 -0.21 -5.12 -20.54
C ILE A 85 -0.73 -5.72 -19.24
N GLU A 86 -0.79 -4.94 -18.16
CA GLU A 86 -1.30 -5.41 -16.87
C GLU A 86 -2.81 -5.70 -16.93
N HIS A 87 -3.59 -4.84 -17.57
CA HIS A 87 -5.01 -5.06 -17.78
C HIS A 87 -5.24 -6.29 -18.69
N ASN A 88 -4.44 -6.44 -19.75
CA ASN A 88 -4.52 -7.58 -20.62
C ASN A 88 -4.19 -8.89 -19.90
N ARG A 89 -3.22 -8.88 -18.99
CA ARG A 89 -2.88 -10.05 -18.15
C ARG A 89 -4.04 -10.45 -17.25
N ILE A 90 -4.70 -9.50 -16.60
CA ILE A 90 -5.86 -9.79 -15.74
C ILE A 90 -7.03 -10.34 -16.56
N LEU A 91 -7.34 -9.75 -17.72
CA LEU A 91 -8.38 -10.26 -18.61
C LEU A 91 -8.06 -11.65 -19.15
N GLN A 92 -6.80 -11.90 -19.50
CA GLN A 92 -6.35 -13.22 -19.95
C GLN A 92 -6.45 -14.24 -18.82
N ASN A 93 -6.01 -13.91 -17.60
CA ASN A 93 -6.14 -14.79 -16.44
C ASN A 93 -7.62 -15.12 -16.15
N PHE A 94 -8.50 -14.11 -16.18
CA PHE A 94 -9.94 -14.34 -16.02
C PHE A 94 -10.50 -15.27 -17.10
N THR A 95 -10.11 -15.08 -18.35
CA THR A 95 -10.50 -15.96 -19.47
C THR A 95 -10.00 -17.39 -19.25
N ASN A 96 -8.75 -17.54 -18.86
CA ASN A 96 -8.15 -18.84 -18.60
C ASN A 96 -8.80 -19.56 -17.41
N PHE A 97 -9.18 -18.82 -16.37
CA PHE A 97 -9.94 -19.34 -15.23
C PHE A 97 -11.31 -19.89 -15.69
N LEU A 98 -12.06 -19.15 -16.50
CA LEU A 98 -13.34 -19.61 -17.04
C LEU A 98 -13.20 -20.87 -17.92
N LEU A 99 -12.05 -21.05 -18.55
CA LEU A 99 -11.72 -22.24 -19.35
C LEU A 99 -11.15 -23.38 -18.50
N GLY A 100 -11.03 -23.23 -17.19
CA GLY A 100 -10.47 -24.22 -16.26
C GLY A 100 -8.97 -24.48 -16.45
N LYS A 101 -8.22 -23.51 -16.96
CA LYS A 101 -6.78 -23.63 -17.26
C LYS A 101 -5.87 -23.15 -16.15
N GLU A 102 -6.33 -22.21 -15.33
CA GLU A 102 -5.57 -21.63 -14.22
C GLU A 102 -6.49 -21.02 -13.16
N ASP A 103 -5.95 -20.77 -11.97
CA ASP A 103 -6.66 -20.09 -10.89
C ASP A 103 -6.67 -18.58 -11.10
N LEU A 104 -7.63 -17.87 -10.47
CA LEU A 104 -7.66 -16.40 -10.47
C LEU A 104 -6.49 -15.85 -9.66
N TYR A 105 -5.75 -14.91 -10.24
CA TYR A 105 -4.70 -14.17 -9.53
C TYR A 105 -5.29 -13.23 -8.48
N VAL A 106 -6.37 -12.55 -8.85
CA VAL A 106 -7.06 -11.61 -7.98
C VAL A 106 -8.57 -11.88 -8.04
N PRO A 107 -9.14 -12.66 -7.12
CA PRO A 107 -10.58 -12.82 -6.97
C PRO A 107 -11.27 -11.47 -6.71
N GLY A 108 -12.48 -11.29 -7.24
CA GLY A 108 -13.20 -10.01 -7.16
C GLY A 108 -13.52 -9.55 -5.74
N ASP A 109 -13.68 -10.48 -4.78
CA ASP A 109 -13.90 -10.20 -3.37
C ASP A 109 -12.69 -9.52 -2.70
N GLN A 110 -11.47 -9.77 -3.16
CA GLN A 110 -10.30 -9.05 -2.66
C GLN A 110 -10.34 -7.54 -2.98
N GLY A 111 -11.03 -7.16 -4.05
CA GLY A 111 -11.26 -5.76 -4.40
C GLY A 111 -12.05 -4.99 -3.34
N LEU A 112 -12.93 -5.68 -2.60
CA LEU A 112 -13.72 -5.07 -1.52
C LEU A 112 -12.84 -4.45 -0.44
N ASN A 113 -11.71 -5.08 -0.09
CA ASN A 113 -10.77 -4.56 0.91
C ASN A 113 -10.22 -3.18 0.52
N SER A 114 -9.91 -2.98 -0.76
CA SER A 114 -9.41 -1.69 -1.26
C SER A 114 -10.50 -0.63 -1.25
N VAL A 115 -11.72 -0.98 -1.65
CA VAL A 115 -12.88 -0.07 -1.63
C VAL A 115 -13.23 0.33 -0.21
N GLU A 116 -13.28 -0.62 0.72
CA GLU A 116 -13.54 -0.37 2.13
C GLU A 116 -12.49 0.57 2.74
N LEU A 117 -11.20 0.32 2.47
CA LEU A 117 -10.11 1.17 2.95
C LEU A 117 -10.23 2.60 2.44
N ILE A 118 -10.51 2.80 1.13
CA ILE A 118 -10.69 4.13 0.54
C ILE A 118 -11.89 4.84 1.16
N ASN A 119 -13.02 4.15 1.30
CA ASN A 119 -14.23 4.71 1.92
C ASN A 119 -13.99 5.09 3.39
N THR A 120 -13.22 4.29 4.12
CA THR A 120 -12.82 4.59 5.51
C THR A 120 -11.93 5.83 5.58
N MET A 121 -10.97 5.99 4.67
CA MET A 121 -10.13 7.19 4.61
C MET A 121 -10.98 8.45 4.33
N ILE A 122 -11.94 8.37 3.40
CA ILE A 122 -12.86 9.45 3.08
C ILE A 122 -13.70 9.83 4.31
N LEU A 123 -14.31 8.84 4.95
CA LEU A 123 -15.13 9.06 6.14
C LEU A 123 -14.33 9.67 7.30
N SER A 124 -13.12 9.15 7.54
CA SER A 124 -12.20 9.68 8.54
C SER A 124 -11.85 11.16 8.29
N GLY A 125 -11.58 11.52 7.05
CA GLY A 125 -11.30 12.91 6.65
C GLY A 125 -12.50 13.83 6.82
N LEU A 126 -13.71 13.37 6.49
CA LEU A 126 -14.95 14.12 6.64
C LEU A 126 -15.32 14.35 8.11
N ASP A 127 -15.17 13.32 8.94
CA ASP A 127 -15.55 13.36 10.34
C ASP A 127 -14.41 13.83 11.25
N LYS A 128 -13.20 13.97 10.72
CA LYS A 128 -11.98 14.36 11.45
C LYS A 128 -11.75 13.47 12.68
N LYS A 129 -12.02 12.18 12.54
CA LYS A 129 -11.86 11.18 13.59
C LYS A 129 -11.20 9.90 13.05
N GLU A 130 -10.62 9.11 13.94
CA GLU A 130 -10.16 7.76 13.65
C GLU A 130 -11.37 6.84 13.40
N ILE A 131 -11.31 6.03 12.35
CA ILE A 131 -12.33 5.03 12.00
C ILE A 131 -11.69 3.65 12.03
N GLU A 132 -12.32 2.72 12.72
CA GLU A 132 -11.87 1.32 12.76
C GLU A 132 -12.48 0.52 11.60
N LEU A 133 -11.70 -0.43 11.08
CA LEU A 133 -12.17 -1.44 10.13
C LEU A 133 -12.62 -2.71 10.89
N PRO A 134 -13.68 -3.40 10.42
CA PRO A 134 -14.46 -3.12 9.21
C PRO A 134 -15.32 -1.85 9.31
N LEU A 135 -15.49 -1.17 8.17
CA LEU A 135 -16.32 0.03 8.08
C LEU A 135 -17.78 -0.29 8.33
N ASN A 136 -18.49 0.56 9.10
CA ASN A 136 -19.94 0.47 9.18
C ASN A 136 -20.57 0.99 7.86
N GLU A 137 -21.03 0.07 7.02
CA GLU A 137 -21.54 0.35 5.70
C GLU A 137 -22.76 1.28 5.74
N GLU A 138 -23.68 1.08 6.71
CA GLU A 138 -24.89 1.88 6.86
C GLU A 138 -24.54 3.33 7.27
N GLU A 139 -23.59 3.52 8.17
CA GLU A 139 -23.11 4.85 8.56
C GLU A 139 -22.51 5.59 7.37
N TYR A 140 -21.69 4.89 6.58
CA TYR A 140 -21.06 5.46 5.40
C TYR A 140 -22.11 5.82 4.32
N GLU A 141 -23.02 4.90 4.01
CA GLU A 141 -24.09 5.14 3.03
C GLU A 141 -24.97 6.34 3.41
N ASN A 142 -25.39 6.42 4.66
CA ASN A 142 -26.19 7.52 5.16
C ASN A 142 -25.45 8.87 5.06
N LYS A 143 -24.15 8.87 5.30
CA LYS A 143 -23.32 10.07 5.13
C LYS A 143 -23.22 10.49 3.67
N LEU A 144 -22.94 9.52 2.80
CA LEU A 144 -22.83 9.76 1.36
C LEU A 144 -24.14 10.30 0.78
N ARG A 145 -25.29 9.70 1.13
CA ARG A 145 -26.63 10.16 0.71
C ARG A 145 -26.90 11.60 1.14
N LYS A 146 -26.52 11.99 2.36
CA LYS A 146 -26.67 13.38 2.83
C LYS A 146 -25.82 14.35 2.03
N MET A 147 -24.63 13.97 1.63
CA MET A 147 -23.74 14.80 0.81
C MET A 147 -24.28 14.99 -0.61
N ILE A 148 -24.83 13.93 -1.22
CA ILE A 148 -25.41 13.98 -2.58
C ILE A 148 -26.75 14.77 -2.57
N GLY A 149 -27.56 14.63 -1.52
CA GLY A 149 -28.88 15.28 -1.42
C GLY A 149 -28.85 16.76 -1.03
N ASN A 150 -27.69 17.30 -0.66
CA ASN A 150 -27.49 18.69 -0.24
C ASN A 150 -26.91 19.60 -1.36
N ASN A 151 -26.90 19.13 -2.62
CA ASN A 151 -26.47 19.90 -3.79
C ASN A 151 -27.70 20.38 -4.59
#